data_76acf46c3dcc9564173cacdd2ce1863f
#
_entry.id   76acf46c3dcc9564173cacdd2ce1863f
#
_cell.length_a   1.000
_cell.length_b   1.000
_cell.length_c   1.000
_cell.angle_alpha   90.00
_cell.angle_beta   90.00
_cell.angle_gamma   90.00
#
_symmetry.space_group_name_H-M   'P 1'
#
loop_
_entity.id
_entity.type
_entity.pdbx_description
1 polymer ?
#
loop_
_entity_poly.entity_id
_entity_poly.type
_entity_poly.pdbx_seq_one_letter_code
_entity_poly.pdbx_strand_id
1 'polypeptide(L)'
;EIASCLVGSEMCIRDSIKAGLNYAMSLHAIVTAHAEGFDENMYLDPATRTKVEETGGANFIFITKDNTVVTPKSDSILPSITRRSIMYVAEHYLGLKVEHREVEFAEVKDFAEAGLCGTAAVISPIGKIVDHGKEICLPSGMEEMGPITKKLYETLTGIQQGKIEAPEGWIREIKVK
;
A
#
# COMPACT_ATOMS: atom_id res chain seq x y z
N GLU A 1 15.20 -3.28 -18.81
CA GLU A 1 16.66 -3.61 -18.65
C GLU A 1 17.43 -2.61 -17.78
N ILE A 2 16.95 -1.39 -17.58
CA ILE A 2 17.62 -0.39 -16.73
C ILE A 2 17.49 -0.73 -15.23
N ALA A 3 16.48 -1.44 -14.83
CA ALA A 3 16.26 -1.85 -13.44
C ALA A 3 17.32 -2.84 -12.93
N SER A 4 17.95 -3.62 -13.81
CA SER A 4 18.97 -4.60 -13.43
C SER A 4 20.31 -3.98 -13.00
N CYS A 5 20.57 -2.73 -13.36
CA CYS A 5 21.81 -2.02 -12.97
C CYS A 5 21.78 -1.47 -11.53
N LEU A 6 20.60 -1.46 -10.88
CA LEU A 6 20.42 -0.99 -9.51
C LEU A 6 20.33 -2.14 -8.49
N VAL A 7 20.42 -3.37 -8.95
CA VAL A 7 20.36 -4.58 -8.12
C VAL A 7 21.75 -4.91 -7.60
N GLY A 8 22.12 -4.29 -6.50
CA GLY A 8 23.37 -4.60 -5.79
C GLY A 8 23.15 -4.45 -4.29
N SER A 9 24.18 -4.74 -3.49
CA SER A 9 24.17 -4.59 -2.04
C SER A 9 23.77 -3.18 -1.54
N GLU A 10 23.82 -2.19 -2.40
CA GLU A 10 23.36 -0.82 -2.13
C GLU A 10 21.84 -0.67 -2.14
N MET A 11 21.11 -1.59 -2.76
CA MET A 11 19.64 -1.55 -2.86
C MET A 11 19.00 -1.63 -1.47
N CYS A 12 19.47 -2.54 -0.61
CA CYS A 12 18.95 -2.69 0.76
C CYS A 12 19.11 -1.43 1.63
N ILE A 13 20.14 -0.62 1.38
CA ILE A 13 20.34 0.65 2.11
C ILE A 13 19.45 1.76 1.55
N ARG A 14 19.22 1.79 0.23
CA ARG A 14 18.42 2.82 -0.43
C ARG A 14 16.92 2.61 -0.25
N ASP A 15 16.47 1.35 -0.27
CA ASP A 15 15.06 1.01 -0.21
C ASP A 15 14.43 1.34 1.15
N SER A 16 15.21 1.33 2.22
CA SER A 16 14.75 1.79 3.53
C SER A 16 14.79 3.31 3.72
N ILE A 17 15.27 4.07 2.74
CA ILE A 17 15.36 5.53 2.78
C ILE A 17 14.46 6.13 1.69
N LYS A 18 13.52 6.97 2.07
CA LYS A 18 12.67 7.72 1.13
C LYS A 18 13.47 8.86 0.46
N ALA A 19 14.42 8.48 -0.40
CA ALA A 19 15.27 9.42 -1.12
C ALA A 19 14.70 9.72 -2.52
N GLY A 20 14.72 10.99 -2.94
CA GLY A 20 14.18 11.42 -4.23
C GLY A 20 14.78 10.68 -5.43
N LEU A 21 16.04 10.29 -5.34
CA LEU A 21 16.71 9.55 -6.43
C LEU A 21 16.09 8.16 -6.70
N ASN A 22 15.50 7.52 -5.69
CA ASN A 22 14.83 6.23 -5.86
C ASN A 22 13.55 6.40 -6.70
N TYR A 23 12.89 7.54 -6.58
CA TYR A 23 11.67 7.87 -7.32
C TYR A 23 11.93 8.35 -8.75
N ALA A 24 13.13 8.87 -9.04
CA ALA A 24 13.48 9.30 -10.39
C ALA A 24 13.41 8.17 -11.42
N MET A 25 13.71 6.94 -11.00
CA MET A 25 13.66 5.76 -11.86
C MET A 25 12.22 5.36 -12.23
N SER A 26 11.25 5.67 -11.39
CA SER A 26 9.84 5.36 -11.63
C SER A 26 9.09 6.46 -12.41
N LEU A 27 9.73 7.63 -12.61
CA LEU A 27 9.07 8.79 -13.22
C LEU A 27 8.52 8.52 -14.62
N HIS A 28 9.24 7.77 -15.44
CA HIS A 28 8.76 7.43 -16.79
C HIS A 28 7.49 6.57 -16.73
N ALA A 29 7.46 5.56 -15.86
CA ALA A 29 6.32 4.67 -15.73
C ALA A 29 5.06 5.41 -15.26
N ILE A 30 5.18 6.27 -14.24
CA ILE A 30 4.02 7.01 -13.73
C ILE A 30 3.52 8.07 -14.71
N VAL A 31 4.42 8.78 -15.41
CA VAL A 31 4.02 9.75 -16.43
C VAL A 31 3.29 9.06 -17.58
N THR A 32 3.76 7.89 -18.01
CA THR A 32 3.07 7.10 -19.05
C THR A 32 1.70 6.63 -18.56
N ALA A 33 1.60 6.10 -17.33
CA ALA A 33 0.33 5.68 -16.75
C ALA A 33 -0.68 6.83 -16.69
N HIS A 34 -0.26 8.01 -16.22
CA HIS A 34 -1.12 9.20 -16.20
C HIS A 34 -1.57 9.64 -17.60
N ALA A 35 -0.68 9.57 -18.60
CA ALA A 35 -1.04 9.90 -19.98
C ALA A 35 -2.07 8.93 -20.57
N GLU A 36 -2.12 7.70 -20.09
CA GLU A 36 -3.11 6.68 -20.43
C GLU A 36 -4.38 6.72 -19.56
N GLY A 37 -4.46 7.65 -18.61
CA GLY A 37 -5.63 7.85 -17.75
C GLY A 37 -5.66 7.00 -16.49
N PHE A 38 -4.53 6.42 -16.08
CA PHE A 38 -4.40 5.70 -14.81
C PHE A 38 -3.90 6.64 -13.70
N ASP A 39 -4.32 6.40 -12.47
CA ASP A 39 -3.93 7.19 -11.30
C ASP A 39 -2.55 6.80 -10.77
N GLU A 40 -2.16 5.53 -10.89
CA GLU A 40 -0.92 5.00 -10.33
C GLU A 40 -0.48 3.74 -11.10
N ASN A 41 0.75 3.31 -10.89
CA ASN A 41 1.29 2.06 -11.44
C ASN A 41 1.73 1.10 -10.35
N MET A 42 1.47 -0.21 -10.57
CA MET A 42 1.89 -1.29 -9.69
C MET A 42 3.26 -1.81 -10.11
N TYR A 43 4.17 -1.95 -9.15
CA TYR A 43 5.44 -2.64 -9.36
C TYR A 43 5.34 -4.10 -8.94
N LEU A 44 5.98 -4.95 -9.72
CA LEU A 44 6.18 -6.37 -9.42
C LEU A 44 7.67 -6.60 -9.13
N ASP A 45 7.96 -7.70 -8.43
CA ASP A 45 9.33 -8.09 -8.13
C ASP A 45 10.20 -8.17 -9.39
N PRO A 46 11.42 -7.66 -9.37
CA PRO A 46 12.26 -7.60 -10.57
C PRO A 46 12.77 -8.97 -11.03
N ALA A 47 12.79 -9.96 -10.15
CA ALA A 47 13.35 -11.27 -10.45
C ALA A 47 12.39 -12.15 -11.24
N THR A 48 11.14 -12.26 -10.79
CA THR A 48 10.13 -13.16 -11.38
C THR A 48 9.01 -12.41 -12.09
N ARG A 49 8.75 -11.17 -11.71
CA ARG A 49 7.64 -10.33 -12.17
C ARG A 49 6.27 -10.97 -11.90
N THR A 50 6.19 -11.72 -10.82
CA THR A 50 4.94 -12.40 -10.40
C THR A 50 4.42 -11.91 -9.06
N LYS A 51 5.25 -11.27 -8.25
CA LYS A 51 4.89 -10.83 -6.89
C LYS A 51 4.65 -9.33 -6.86
N VAL A 52 3.57 -8.94 -6.20
CA VAL A 52 3.22 -7.54 -5.99
C VAL A 52 4.16 -6.92 -4.96
N GLU A 53 4.72 -5.77 -5.26
CA GLU A 53 5.51 -4.97 -4.34
C GLU A 53 4.74 -3.73 -3.90
N GLU A 54 5.07 -2.57 -4.42
CA GLU A 54 4.43 -1.30 -4.06
C GLU A 54 4.12 -0.45 -5.31
N THR A 55 3.57 0.74 -5.14
CA THR A 55 3.48 1.73 -6.22
C THR A 55 4.64 2.72 -6.13
N GLY A 56 4.69 3.67 -7.05
CA GLY A 56 5.69 4.75 -7.00
C GLY A 56 5.64 5.59 -5.72
N GLY A 57 4.51 5.69 -5.03
CA GLY A 57 4.32 6.57 -3.87
C GLY A 57 3.68 5.94 -2.63
N ALA A 58 3.19 4.71 -2.71
CA ALA A 58 2.38 4.10 -1.66
C ALA A 58 2.52 2.58 -1.60
N ASN A 59 2.21 2.00 -0.44
CA ASN A 59 2.19 0.56 -0.25
C ASN A 59 0.79 -0.01 -0.46
N PHE A 60 0.70 -1.26 -0.89
CA PHE A 60 -0.56 -1.99 -1.03
C PHE A 60 -1.06 -2.55 0.30
N ILE A 61 -2.38 -2.52 0.45
CA ILE A 61 -3.15 -3.36 1.36
C ILE A 61 -4.24 -4.05 0.56
N PHE A 62 -4.49 -5.30 0.86
CA PHE A 62 -5.54 -6.12 0.26
C PHE A 62 -6.42 -6.70 1.37
N ILE A 63 -7.69 -6.89 1.07
CA ILE A 63 -8.63 -7.55 1.98
C ILE A 63 -9.17 -8.80 1.30
N THR A 64 -9.04 -9.92 1.96
CA THR A 64 -9.58 -11.20 1.48
C THR A 64 -11.10 -11.27 1.72
N LYS A 65 -11.75 -12.26 1.11
CA LYS A 65 -13.19 -12.49 1.29
C LYS A 65 -13.59 -12.88 2.72
N ASP A 66 -12.64 -13.37 3.51
CA ASP A 66 -12.80 -13.66 4.94
C ASP A 66 -12.33 -12.53 5.86
N ASN A 67 -12.16 -11.32 5.31
CA ASN A 67 -11.75 -10.10 5.99
C ASN A 67 -10.33 -10.12 6.58
N THR A 68 -9.44 -10.99 6.09
CA THR A 68 -8.02 -10.94 6.44
C THR A 68 -7.37 -9.76 5.72
N VAL A 69 -6.62 -8.95 6.46
CA VAL A 69 -5.81 -7.84 5.91
C VAL A 69 -4.48 -8.41 5.44
N VAL A 70 -4.18 -8.28 4.16
CA VAL A 70 -2.94 -8.77 3.55
C VAL A 70 -2.11 -7.61 3.05
N THR A 71 -0.81 -7.59 3.35
CA THR A 71 0.12 -6.60 2.81
C THR A 71 1.36 -7.29 2.25
N PRO A 72 1.83 -6.88 1.06
CA PRO A 72 3.00 -7.45 0.44
C PRO A 72 4.26 -7.33 1.31
N LYS A 73 5.05 -8.40 1.32
CA LYS A 73 6.36 -8.46 1.98
C LYS A 73 7.44 -8.66 0.93
N SER A 74 8.36 -7.71 0.85
CA SER A 74 9.57 -7.77 0.05
C SER A 74 10.61 -6.85 0.67
N ASP A 75 11.88 -7.14 0.45
CA ASP A 75 12.97 -6.27 0.90
C ASP A 75 13.08 -5.00 0.05
N SER A 76 12.43 -4.97 -1.12
CA SER A 76 12.36 -3.80 -2.01
C SER A 76 11.26 -2.79 -1.61
N ILE A 77 10.35 -3.16 -0.71
CA ILE A 77 9.24 -2.30 -0.30
C ILE A 77 9.67 -1.37 0.82
N LEU A 78 9.40 -0.06 0.65
CA LEU A 78 9.64 0.92 1.72
C LEU A 78 8.87 0.53 3.00
N PRO A 79 9.54 0.43 4.17
CA PRO A 79 8.90 0.07 5.44
C PRO A 79 8.03 1.22 5.95
N SER A 80 6.83 1.35 5.40
CA SER A 80 5.87 2.42 5.68
C SER A 80 5.36 2.39 7.13
N ILE A 81 5.41 3.55 7.79
CA ILE A 81 4.81 3.74 9.12
C ILE A 81 3.29 3.58 9.01
N THR A 82 2.66 4.18 7.99
CA THR A 82 1.21 4.08 7.77
C THR A 82 0.77 2.63 7.61
N ARG A 83 1.48 1.84 6.80
CA ARG A 83 1.20 0.41 6.64
C ARG A 83 1.27 -0.34 7.98
N ARG A 84 2.33 -0.12 8.76
CA ARG A 84 2.47 -0.73 10.09
C ARG A 84 1.36 -0.32 11.05
N SER A 85 0.96 0.95 11.01
CA SER A 85 -0.16 1.45 11.81
C SER A 85 -1.48 0.81 11.41
N ILE A 86 -1.74 0.62 10.10
CA ILE A 86 -2.94 -0.07 9.59
C ILE A 86 -2.97 -1.53 10.06
N MET A 87 -1.84 -2.23 9.98
CA MET A 87 -1.74 -3.61 10.48
C MET A 87 -2.06 -3.69 11.97
N TYR A 88 -1.49 -2.79 12.77
CA TYR A 88 -1.76 -2.71 14.20
C TYR A 88 -3.23 -2.41 14.49
N VAL A 89 -3.83 -1.45 13.79
CA VAL A 89 -5.25 -1.10 13.92
C VAL A 89 -6.13 -2.29 13.55
N ALA A 90 -5.81 -2.99 12.47
CA ALA A 90 -6.55 -4.19 12.06
C ALA A 90 -6.61 -5.24 13.17
N GLU A 91 -5.47 -5.56 13.78
CA GLU A 91 -5.38 -6.58 14.82
C GLU A 91 -5.99 -6.11 16.15
N HIS A 92 -5.61 -4.92 16.64
CA HIS A 92 -5.88 -4.53 18.03
C HIS A 92 -7.18 -3.75 18.22
N TYR A 93 -7.67 -3.06 17.17
CA TYR A 93 -8.91 -2.28 17.24
C TYR A 93 -10.07 -2.98 16.56
N LEU A 94 -9.82 -3.67 15.45
CA LEU A 94 -10.86 -4.30 14.67
C LEU A 94 -10.93 -5.84 14.84
N GLY A 95 -9.96 -6.44 15.52
CA GLY A 95 -9.90 -7.89 15.73
C GLY A 95 -9.76 -8.70 14.45
N LEU A 96 -9.17 -8.11 13.41
CA LEU A 96 -8.99 -8.76 12.11
C LEU A 96 -7.67 -9.52 12.08
N LYS A 97 -7.64 -10.60 11.30
CA LYS A 97 -6.41 -11.30 10.98
C LYS A 97 -5.57 -10.45 10.05
N VAL A 98 -4.25 -10.42 10.25
CA VAL A 98 -3.29 -9.72 9.40
C VAL A 98 -2.23 -10.69 8.89
N GLU A 99 -1.92 -10.60 7.61
CA GLU A 99 -0.86 -11.36 6.96
C GLU A 99 0.12 -10.42 6.27
N HIS A 100 1.37 -10.46 6.67
CA HIS A 100 2.48 -9.80 5.99
C HIS A 100 3.30 -10.86 5.27
N ARG A 101 3.00 -11.07 3.99
CA ARG A 101 3.53 -12.14 3.17
C ARG A 101 3.78 -11.71 1.72
N GLU A 102 4.46 -12.54 0.96
CA GLU A 102 4.47 -12.39 -0.49
C GLU A 102 3.04 -12.49 -1.05
N VAL A 103 2.73 -11.67 -2.03
CA VAL A 103 1.43 -11.63 -2.71
C VAL A 103 1.67 -11.87 -4.20
N GLU A 104 1.19 -13.01 -4.70
CA GLU A 104 1.28 -13.29 -6.12
C GLU A 104 0.30 -12.41 -6.91
N PHE A 105 0.74 -11.85 -8.03
CA PHE A 105 -0.14 -11.03 -8.87
C PHE A 105 -1.39 -11.80 -9.33
N ALA A 106 -1.24 -13.11 -9.55
CA ALA A 106 -2.34 -13.97 -9.96
C ALA A 106 -3.49 -14.06 -8.93
N GLU A 107 -3.21 -13.82 -7.63
CA GLU A 107 -4.23 -13.83 -6.57
C GLU A 107 -4.97 -12.50 -6.41
N VAL A 108 -4.49 -11.41 -7.03
CA VAL A 108 -5.08 -10.07 -6.88
C VAL A 108 -6.57 -10.04 -7.23
N LYS A 109 -6.98 -10.79 -8.23
CA LYS A 109 -8.38 -10.95 -8.66
C LYS A 109 -9.29 -11.61 -7.61
N ASP A 110 -8.72 -12.28 -6.61
CA ASP A 110 -9.45 -13.04 -5.60
C ASP A 110 -9.71 -12.24 -4.33
N PHE A 111 -9.08 -11.07 -4.19
CA PHE A 111 -9.33 -10.16 -3.06
C PHE A 111 -10.70 -9.48 -3.16
N ALA A 112 -11.27 -9.17 -2.01
CA ALA A 112 -12.54 -8.44 -1.91
C ALA A 112 -12.35 -6.92 -2.05
N GLU A 113 -11.26 -6.40 -1.46
CA GLU A 113 -10.93 -4.98 -1.47
C GLU A 113 -9.42 -4.80 -1.65
N ALA A 114 -9.03 -3.64 -2.19
CA ALA A 114 -7.65 -3.20 -2.21
C ALA A 114 -7.55 -1.71 -1.92
N GLY A 115 -6.39 -1.30 -1.43
CA GLY A 115 -6.08 0.10 -1.20
C GLY A 115 -4.59 0.37 -1.23
N LEU A 116 -4.27 1.63 -1.45
CA LEU A 116 -2.94 2.19 -1.31
C LEU A 116 -2.84 2.93 0.02
N CYS A 117 -1.78 2.70 0.77
CA CYS A 117 -1.58 3.38 2.04
C CYS A 117 -0.29 4.21 2.06
N GLY A 118 -0.41 5.40 2.59
CA GLY A 118 0.70 6.35 2.70
C GLY A 118 0.35 7.54 3.58
N THR A 119 1.33 8.38 3.88
CA THR A 119 1.17 9.50 4.82
C THR A 119 0.14 10.52 4.35
N ALA A 120 0.09 10.82 3.06
CA ALA A 120 -0.76 11.90 2.53
C ALA A 120 -2.25 11.57 2.56
N ALA A 121 -2.64 10.38 2.08
CA ALA A 121 -4.03 9.99 1.93
C ALA A 121 -4.50 8.98 2.99
N VAL A 122 -3.61 8.52 3.86
CA VAL A 122 -3.81 7.42 4.82
C VAL A 122 -4.14 6.12 4.09
N ILE A 123 -5.32 5.99 3.49
CA ILE A 123 -5.70 4.92 2.58
C ILE A 123 -6.48 5.52 1.41
N SER A 124 -6.08 5.18 0.18
CA SER A 124 -6.84 5.42 -1.04
C SER A 124 -7.35 4.09 -1.57
N PRO A 125 -8.66 3.93 -1.83
CA PRO A 125 -9.19 2.67 -2.35
C PRO A 125 -8.75 2.43 -3.79
N ILE A 126 -8.65 1.15 -4.16
CA ILE A 126 -8.44 0.72 -5.53
C ILE A 126 -9.68 -0.06 -5.97
N GLY A 127 -10.33 0.39 -7.02
CA GLY A 127 -11.48 -0.32 -7.60
C GLY A 127 -11.11 -1.20 -8.80
N LYS A 128 -10.02 -0.84 -9.51
CA LYS A 128 -9.62 -1.54 -10.72
C LYS A 128 -8.10 -1.54 -10.91
N ILE A 129 -7.58 -2.66 -11.38
CA ILE A 129 -6.19 -2.81 -11.83
C ILE A 129 -6.22 -3.27 -13.28
N VAL A 130 -5.36 -2.72 -14.13
CA VAL A 130 -5.28 -3.09 -15.54
C VAL A 130 -3.94 -3.73 -15.84
N ASP A 131 -3.98 -4.93 -16.42
CA ASP A 131 -2.80 -5.67 -16.84
C ASP A 131 -2.85 -5.93 -18.35
N HIS A 132 -2.02 -5.27 -19.14
CA HIS A 132 -1.95 -5.40 -20.59
C HIS A 132 -3.35 -5.32 -21.26
N GLY A 133 -4.15 -4.35 -20.82
CA GLY A 133 -5.52 -4.15 -21.32
C GLY A 133 -6.58 -5.08 -20.72
N LYS A 134 -6.21 -6.00 -19.83
CA LYS A 134 -7.16 -6.81 -19.06
C LYS A 134 -7.50 -6.13 -17.75
N GLU A 135 -8.77 -5.90 -17.51
CA GLU A 135 -9.25 -5.29 -16.28
C GLU A 135 -9.47 -6.34 -15.19
N ILE A 136 -8.91 -6.07 -14.02
CA ILE A 136 -9.17 -6.78 -12.76
C ILE A 136 -9.99 -5.83 -11.90
N CYS A 137 -11.31 -6.01 -11.90
CA CYS A 137 -12.21 -5.21 -11.08
C CYS A 137 -12.34 -5.85 -9.70
N LEU A 138 -12.18 -5.04 -8.66
CA LEU A 138 -12.37 -5.49 -7.28
C LEU A 138 -13.85 -5.39 -6.90
N PRO A 139 -14.38 -6.33 -6.08
CA PRO A 139 -15.79 -6.33 -5.69
C PRO A 139 -16.26 -5.05 -4.99
N SER A 140 -15.37 -4.34 -4.29
CA SER A 140 -15.66 -3.03 -3.68
C SER A 140 -15.99 -1.93 -4.69
N GLY A 141 -15.56 -2.10 -5.98
CA GLY A 141 -15.87 -1.17 -7.06
C GLY A 141 -15.07 0.13 -7.03
N MET A 142 -15.46 1.06 -7.92
CA MET A 142 -14.77 2.33 -8.16
C MET A 142 -15.37 3.51 -7.41
N GLU A 143 -16.62 3.41 -6.94
CA GLU A 143 -17.35 4.55 -6.41
C GLU A 143 -17.18 4.74 -4.91
N GLU A 144 -17.04 3.64 -4.16
CA GLU A 144 -16.94 3.67 -2.72
C GLU A 144 -15.76 2.83 -2.20
N MET A 145 -15.21 3.26 -1.09
CA MET A 145 -14.22 2.48 -0.34
C MET A 145 -14.89 1.21 0.20
N GLY A 146 -14.21 0.07 0.07
CA GLY A 146 -14.70 -1.19 0.62
C GLY A 146 -14.89 -1.12 2.15
N PRO A 147 -15.81 -1.90 2.71
CA PRO A 147 -16.24 -1.75 4.11
C PRO A 147 -15.13 -1.97 5.13
N ILE A 148 -14.19 -2.87 4.89
CA ILE A 148 -13.06 -3.10 5.80
C ILE A 148 -12.01 -1.99 5.64
N THR A 149 -11.69 -1.63 4.42
CA THR A 149 -10.77 -0.53 4.11
C THR A 149 -11.27 0.78 4.73
N LYS A 150 -12.59 1.04 4.66
CA LYS A 150 -13.23 2.20 5.28
C LYS A 150 -13.08 2.20 6.80
N LYS A 151 -13.33 1.06 7.45
CA LYS A 151 -13.14 0.94 8.91
C LYS A 151 -11.69 1.19 9.33
N LEU A 152 -10.73 0.66 8.58
CA LEU A 152 -9.30 0.90 8.83
C LEU A 152 -8.96 2.38 8.70
N TYR A 153 -9.45 3.03 7.65
CA TYR A 153 -9.27 4.46 7.42
C TYR A 153 -9.86 5.31 8.55
N GLU A 154 -11.14 5.08 8.89
CA GLU A 154 -11.85 5.83 9.92
C GLU A 154 -11.21 5.64 11.31
N THR A 155 -10.79 4.42 11.63
CA THR A 155 -10.14 4.14 12.91
C THR A 155 -8.78 4.82 13.01
N LEU A 156 -7.93 4.67 12.00
CA LEU A 156 -6.59 5.29 12.02
C LEU A 156 -6.68 6.82 12.01
N THR A 157 -7.54 7.40 11.19
CA THR A 157 -7.76 8.87 11.19
C THR A 157 -8.40 9.35 12.48
N GLY A 158 -9.29 8.57 13.08
CA GLY A 158 -9.86 8.84 14.40
C GLY A 158 -8.80 8.90 15.50
N ILE A 159 -7.84 7.99 15.49
CA ILE A 159 -6.68 8.00 16.38
C ILE A 159 -5.83 9.25 16.14
N GLN A 160 -5.49 9.55 14.89
CA GLN A 160 -4.68 10.72 14.52
C GLN A 160 -5.32 12.06 14.95
N GLN A 161 -6.65 12.11 14.95
CA GLN A 161 -7.43 13.28 15.34
C GLN A 161 -7.77 13.34 16.85
N GLY A 162 -7.32 12.35 17.63
CA GLY A 162 -7.63 12.24 19.04
C GLY A 162 -9.09 11.90 19.37
N LYS A 163 -9.85 11.40 18.39
CA LYS A 163 -11.25 10.95 18.57
C LYS A 163 -11.34 9.52 19.10
N ILE A 164 -10.33 8.73 18.83
CA ILE A 164 -10.18 7.35 19.30
C ILE A 164 -8.90 7.32 20.13
N GLU A 165 -8.92 6.59 21.24
CA GLU A 165 -7.77 6.42 22.11
C GLU A 165 -6.59 5.82 21.33
N ALA A 166 -5.44 6.46 21.42
CA ALA A 166 -4.23 6.05 20.72
C ALA A 166 -3.43 5.04 21.55
N PRO A 167 -2.70 4.13 20.91
CA PRO A 167 -1.67 3.35 21.60
C PRO A 167 -0.65 4.27 22.25
N GLU A 168 -0.03 3.81 23.33
CA GLU A 168 1.00 4.58 24.06
C GLU A 168 2.11 5.03 23.11
N GLY A 169 2.46 6.30 23.18
CA GLY A 169 3.54 6.91 22.40
C GLY A 169 3.19 7.27 20.95
N TRP A 170 1.97 6.98 20.46
CA TRP A 170 1.57 7.35 19.08
C TRP A 170 1.22 8.82 18.96
N ILE A 171 0.66 9.41 19.99
CA ILE A 171 0.23 10.82 20.01
C ILE A 171 1.08 11.58 21.02
N ARG A 172 1.57 12.74 20.61
CA ARG A 172 2.26 13.67 21.48
C ARG A 172 1.56 15.01 21.46
N GLU A 173 1.00 15.39 22.60
CA GLU A 173 0.41 16.73 22.77
C GLU A 173 1.51 17.80 22.82
N ILE A 174 1.40 18.81 21.99
CA ILE A 174 2.27 19.97 21.99
C ILE A 174 1.48 21.13 22.58
N LYS A 175 1.89 21.58 23.77
CA LYS A 175 1.33 22.79 24.37
C LYS A 175 1.96 24.00 23.71
N VAL A 176 1.17 24.74 22.95
CA VAL A 176 1.58 26.05 22.40
C VAL A 176 1.43 27.09 23.53
N LYS A 177 2.51 27.83 23.80
CA LYS A 177 2.52 28.95 24.77
C LYS A 177 1.89 30.18 24.15
#